data_b8adc9d1dcbde47f5db539848962c47e
#
_entry.id   b8adc9d1dcbde47f5db539848962c47e
#
_cell.length_a   1.000
_cell.length_b   1.000
_cell.length_c   1.000
_cell.angle_alpha   90.00
_cell.angle_beta   90.00
_cell.angle_gamma   90.00
#
_symmetry.space_group_name_H-M   'P 1'
#
loop_
_entity.id
_entity.type
_entity.pdbx_description
1 polymer ?
#
loop_
_entity_poly.entity_id
_entity_poly.type
_entity_poly.pdbx_seq_one_letter_code
_entity_poly.pdbx_strand_id
1 'polypeptide(L)'
;PRLLNFPANEVSNQLWKLNMVSKVAEPALPLYSYPEEFLPESDGKPMAETDLHRDQMVYLLDALREYFRDDPQVYVTGNIFLYYRDEAQVRQSVSPDVFVVRGIAKHERRIYNLDKELLAPQVVIELTSASTNVEDFVTKRYIYKKLGVREYFLFDPYCETMQSALAGYRLENDDYSPMLGARLHSEELGLDLVLE
;
A
#
# COMPACT_ATOMS: atom_id res chain seq x y z
N PRO A 1 -3.80 -13.92 37.58
CA PRO A 1 -3.59 -13.43 36.22
C PRO A 1 -4.16 -12.00 36.16
N ARG A 2 -3.29 -11.05 35.86
CA ARG A 2 -3.67 -9.62 35.76
C ARG A 2 -4.21 -9.35 34.37
N LEU A 3 -5.46 -8.90 34.31
CA LEU A 3 -6.06 -8.34 33.12
C LEU A 3 -5.53 -6.90 32.92
N LEU A 4 -4.97 -6.62 31.77
CA LEU A 4 -4.65 -5.24 31.35
C LEU A 4 -5.95 -4.65 30.77
N ASN A 5 -6.57 -3.72 31.51
CA ASN A 5 -7.71 -2.95 31.04
C ASN A 5 -7.23 -1.71 30.31
N PHE A 6 -7.63 -1.58 29.03
CA PHE A 6 -7.53 -0.33 28.27
C PHE A 6 -8.89 0.34 28.23
N PRO A 7 -8.97 1.68 28.34
CA PRO A 7 -10.24 2.38 28.31
C PRO A 7 -10.91 2.30 26.95
N ALA A 8 -12.21 2.00 26.94
CA ALA A 8 -13.05 1.96 25.77
C ALA A 8 -13.40 3.39 25.33
N ASN A 9 -13.01 3.79 24.11
CA ASN A 9 -13.66 4.86 23.40
C ASN A 9 -14.66 4.25 22.41
N GLU A 10 -15.89 4.67 22.51
CA GLU A 10 -17.01 4.26 21.69
C GLU A 10 -16.79 4.74 20.24
N VAL A 11 -16.48 3.80 19.37
CA VAL A 11 -16.75 3.93 17.92
C VAL A 11 -17.39 2.63 17.49
N SER A 12 -18.62 2.73 17.04
CA SER A 12 -19.46 1.62 16.57
C SER A 12 -18.94 1.00 15.27
N ASN A 13 -17.94 0.16 15.38
CA ASN A 13 -17.59 -0.89 14.45
C ASN A 13 -17.04 -2.03 15.30
N GLN A 14 -17.71 -3.18 15.28
CA GLN A 14 -17.28 -4.37 16.01
C GLN A 14 -15.98 -4.90 15.44
N LEU A 15 -14.86 -4.34 15.88
CA LEU A 15 -13.56 -4.97 15.76
C LEU A 15 -13.46 -6.06 16.82
N TRP A 16 -13.34 -7.29 16.41
CA TRP A 16 -13.09 -8.41 17.31
C TRP A 16 -11.69 -8.24 17.91
N LYS A 17 -11.63 -7.99 19.24
CA LYS A 17 -10.36 -7.98 19.95
C LYS A 17 -9.92 -9.42 20.16
N LEU A 18 -8.68 -9.71 19.78
CA LEU A 18 -8.05 -11.00 20.05
C LEU A 18 -7.81 -11.12 21.57
N ASN A 19 -8.65 -11.90 22.25
CA ASN A 19 -8.43 -12.26 23.63
C ASN A 19 -7.75 -13.62 23.68
N MET A 20 -6.55 -13.69 24.22
CA MET A 20 -5.90 -14.98 24.50
C MET A 20 -6.58 -15.64 25.68
N VAL A 21 -7.50 -16.57 25.40
CA VAL A 21 -8.16 -17.41 26.40
C VAL A 21 -7.75 -18.85 26.14
N SER A 22 -7.14 -19.50 27.12
CA SER A 22 -6.85 -20.93 27.06
C SER A 22 -8.16 -21.72 27.15
N LYS A 23 -8.50 -22.44 26.09
CA LYS A 23 -9.66 -23.34 25.91
C LYS A 23 -11.01 -22.63 25.77
N VAL A 24 -11.40 -22.36 24.55
CA VAL A 24 -12.79 -22.17 24.15
C VAL A 24 -13.11 -23.17 23.06
N ALA A 25 -14.28 -23.84 23.16
CA ALA A 25 -14.84 -24.62 22.08
C ALA A 25 -15.00 -23.72 20.84
N GLU A 26 -14.49 -24.15 19.70
CA GLU A 26 -14.62 -23.42 18.43
C GLU A 26 -16.10 -23.13 18.15
N PRO A 27 -16.53 -21.87 18.07
CA PRO A 27 -17.83 -21.59 17.50
C PRO A 27 -17.78 -21.99 16.03
N ALA A 28 -18.75 -22.73 15.55
CA ALA A 28 -18.93 -22.99 14.15
C ALA A 28 -18.90 -21.64 13.41
N LEU A 29 -17.89 -21.44 12.57
CA LEU A 29 -17.80 -20.24 11.73
C LEU A 29 -19.07 -20.16 10.87
N PRO A 30 -19.75 -19.02 10.79
CA PRO A 30 -20.86 -18.89 9.89
C PRO A 30 -20.37 -19.21 8.47
N LEU A 31 -21.16 -20.04 7.76
CA LEU A 31 -20.94 -20.27 6.32
C LEU A 31 -21.10 -18.93 5.60
N TYR A 32 -19.96 -18.25 5.41
CA TYR A 32 -19.92 -17.09 4.53
C TYR A 32 -20.17 -17.59 3.12
N SER A 33 -21.28 -17.20 2.54
CA SER A 33 -21.46 -17.28 1.09
C SER A 33 -20.54 -16.21 0.49
N TYR A 34 -19.37 -16.64 -0.02
CA TYR A 34 -18.51 -15.75 -0.77
C TYR A 34 -19.27 -15.20 -1.98
N PRO A 35 -19.23 -13.87 -2.23
CA PRO A 35 -19.73 -13.34 -3.49
C PRO A 35 -19.00 -14.00 -4.67
N GLU A 36 -19.63 -14.03 -5.84
CA GLU A 36 -19.26 -14.79 -7.04
C GLU A 36 -17.78 -14.72 -7.50
N GLU A 37 -16.94 -13.90 -6.87
CA GLU A 37 -15.55 -13.71 -7.22
C GLU A 37 -14.67 -13.55 -5.96
N PHE A 38 -14.18 -14.69 -5.46
CA PHE A 38 -13.17 -14.68 -4.40
C PHE A 38 -11.81 -14.27 -4.98
N LEU A 39 -11.31 -13.12 -4.55
CA LEU A 39 -9.95 -12.68 -4.82
C LEU A 39 -9.08 -12.94 -3.60
N PRO A 40 -7.99 -13.73 -3.74
CA PRO A 40 -7.06 -13.97 -2.65
C PRO A 40 -6.50 -12.68 -2.04
N GLU A 41 -6.29 -12.68 -0.73
CA GLU A 41 -5.67 -11.57 0.02
C GLU A 41 -4.17 -11.79 0.20
N SER A 42 -3.68 -12.99 -0.16
CA SER A 42 -2.29 -13.41 -0.07
C SER A 42 -1.98 -14.40 -1.18
N ASP A 43 -0.75 -14.40 -1.68
CA ASP A 43 -0.23 -15.41 -2.62
C ASP A 43 0.29 -16.68 -1.92
N GLY A 44 0.18 -16.74 -0.60
CA GLY A 44 0.63 -17.86 0.22
C GLY A 44 2.14 -17.95 0.38
N LYS A 45 2.90 -16.98 -0.15
CA LYS A 45 4.35 -16.92 0.05
C LYS A 45 4.69 -16.18 1.34
N PRO A 46 5.73 -16.59 2.08
CA PRO A 46 6.23 -15.83 3.20
C PRO A 46 6.73 -14.47 2.73
N MET A 47 6.26 -13.39 3.33
CA MET A 47 6.89 -12.07 3.19
C MET A 47 8.13 -12.04 4.09
N ALA A 48 9.31 -12.21 3.49
CA ALA A 48 10.57 -12.02 4.18
C ALA A 48 11.07 -10.58 3.91
N GLU A 49 10.67 -9.66 4.76
CA GLU A 49 11.16 -8.28 4.76
C GLU A 49 12.17 -8.07 5.89
N THR A 50 13.14 -7.18 5.68
CA THR A 50 14.04 -6.77 6.75
C THR A 50 13.30 -5.88 7.76
N ASP A 51 13.79 -5.82 8.98
CA ASP A 51 13.21 -4.95 10.01
C ASP A 51 13.17 -3.49 9.55
N LEU A 52 14.26 -3.00 8.94
CA LEU A 52 14.32 -1.62 8.43
C LEU A 52 13.30 -1.36 7.32
N HIS A 53 13.14 -2.28 6.36
CA HIS A 53 12.14 -2.15 5.30
C HIS A 53 10.72 -2.00 5.91
N ARG A 54 10.35 -2.92 6.78
CA ARG A 54 9.06 -2.88 7.48
C ARG A 54 8.87 -1.59 8.27
N ASP A 55 9.88 -1.18 9.05
CA ASP A 55 9.78 0.00 9.91
C ASP A 55 9.63 1.28 9.08
N GLN A 56 10.34 1.40 7.95
CA GLN A 56 10.19 2.52 7.02
C GLN A 56 8.83 2.52 6.32
N MET A 57 8.33 1.37 5.89
CA MET A 57 7.00 1.25 5.32
C MET A 57 5.92 1.71 6.31
N VAL A 58 5.98 1.24 7.55
CA VAL A 58 5.04 1.64 8.62
C VAL A 58 5.13 3.14 8.88
N TYR A 59 6.35 3.69 8.97
CA TYR A 59 6.56 5.13 9.13
C TYR A 59 5.91 5.95 8.02
N LEU A 60 6.10 5.57 6.76
CA LEU A 60 5.51 6.26 5.60
C LEU A 60 3.97 6.19 5.63
N LEU A 61 3.42 5.01 5.94
CA LEU A 61 1.98 4.84 6.06
C LEU A 61 1.38 5.72 7.15
N ASP A 62 2.00 5.75 8.33
CA ASP A 62 1.51 6.53 9.47
C ASP A 62 1.66 8.04 9.23
N ALA A 63 2.79 8.48 8.66
CA ALA A 63 3.01 9.88 8.32
C ALA A 63 1.99 10.40 7.29
N LEU A 64 1.73 9.63 6.22
CA LEU A 64 0.76 10.00 5.20
C LEU A 64 -0.70 9.95 5.73
N ARG A 65 -1.03 8.96 6.56
CA ARG A 65 -2.35 8.86 7.20
C ARG A 65 -2.61 10.02 8.14
N GLU A 66 -1.60 10.44 8.90
CA GLU A 66 -1.68 11.61 9.77
C GLU A 66 -1.81 12.90 8.96
N TYR A 67 -1.02 13.05 7.88
CA TYR A 67 -1.10 14.22 7.00
C TYR A 67 -2.50 14.38 6.38
N PHE A 68 -3.10 13.27 5.93
CA PHE A 68 -4.43 13.27 5.31
C PHE A 68 -5.57 12.92 6.28
N ARG A 69 -5.35 13.01 7.60
CA ARG A 69 -6.34 12.54 8.58
C ARG A 69 -7.70 13.22 8.43
N ASP A 70 -7.69 14.52 8.13
CA ASP A 70 -8.90 15.35 8.04
C ASP A 70 -9.53 15.32 6.63
N ASP A 71 -8.92 14.65 5.66
CA ASP A 71 -9.48 14.48 4.32
C ASP A 71 -10.15 13.10 4.18
N PRO A 72 -11.51 13.04 4.16
CA PRO A 72 -12.23 11.77 4.07
C PRO A 72 -12.16 11.13 2.68
N GLN A 73 -11.65 11.84 1.68
CA GLN A 73 -11.54 11.39 0.29
C GLN A 73 -10.12 11.01 -0.11
N VAL A 74 -9.21 10.86 0.86
CA VAL A 74 -7.85 10.37 0.62
C VAL A 74 -7.64 9.07 1.37
N TYR A 75 -7.45 7.99 0.64
CA TYR A 75 -7.17 6.66 1.15
C TYR A 75 -5.68 6.34 1.05
N VAL A 76 -5.04 6.11 2.19
CA VAL A 76 -3.63 5.73 2.32
C VAL A 76 -3.55 4.31 2.83
N THR A 77 -2.90 3.45 2.06
CA THR A 77 -2.70 2.05 2.41
C THR A 77 -1.43 1.50 1.76
N GLY A 78 -1.11 0.25 2.05
CA GLY A 78 0.00 -0.47 1.45
C GLY A 78 0.00 -1.92 1.85
N ASN A 79 0.87 -2.70 1.21
CA ASN A 79 1.06 -4.11 1.47
C ASN A 79 -0.24 -4.93 1.42
N ILE A 80 -1.15 -4.55 0.53
CA ILE A 80 -2.35 -5.30 0.16
C ILE A 80 -2.37 -5.50 -1.35
N PHE A 81 -3.01 -6.55 -1.83
CA PHE A 81 -3.12 -6.76 -3.27
C PHE A 81 -3.97 -5.70 -3.95
N LEU A 82 -3.38 -5.07 -4.97
CA LEU A 82 -4.04 -4.26 -5.96
C LEU A 82 -4.31 -5.15 -7.18
N TYR A 83 -5.58 -5.45 -7.42
CA TYR A 83 -6.03 -6.23 -8.57
C TYR A 83 -6.38 -5.34 -9.74
N TYR A 84 -5.86 -5.70 -10.92
CA TYR A 84 -6.10 -4.98 -12.17
C TYR A 84 -6.26 -5.97 -13.33
N ARG A 85 -6.64 -5.45 -14.51
CA ARG A 85 -6.62 -6.22 -15.74
C ARG A 85 -5.48 -5.77 -16.63
N ASP A 86 -4.74 -6.74 -17.16
CA ASP A 86 -3.69 -6.45 -18.14
C ASP A 86 -4.28 -6.14 -19.53
N GLU A 87 -3.43 -5.91 -20.51
CA GLU A 87 -3.83 -5.59 -21.89
C GLU A 87 -4.67 -6.70 -22.55
N ALA A 88 -4.48 -7.95 -22.13
CA ALA A 88 -5.28 -9.09 -22.57
C ALA A 88 -6.57 -9.29 -21.76
N GLN A 89 -6.91 -8.34 -20.88
CA GLN A 89 -8.04 -8.42 -19.95
C GLN A 89 -7.95 -9.58 -18.94
N VAL A 90 -6.76 -10.13 -18.75
CA VAL A 90 -6.50 -11.13 -17.73
C VAL A 90 -6.28 -10.43 -16.39
N ARG A 91 -6.91 -10.95 -15.34
CA ARG A 91 -6.75 -10.41 -14.00
C ARG A 91 -5.35 -10.70 -13.47
N GLN A 92 -4.70 -9.67 -13.01
CA GLN A 92 -3.38 -9.67 -12.39
C GLN A 92 -3.46 -9.02 -11.00
N SER A 93 -2.41 -9.16 -10.22
CA SER A 93 -2.25 -8.46 -8.95
C SER A 93 -0.82 -7.97 -8.78
N VAL A 94 -0.69 -6.88 -8.06
CA VAL A 94 0.58 -6.34 -7.55
C VAL A 94 0.35 -5.90 -6.11
N SER A 95 1.38 -5.95 -5.27
CA SER A 95 1.30 -5.46 -3.89
C SER A 95 2.26 -4.28 -3.73
N PRO A 96 1.77 -3.03 -3.82
CA PRO A 96 2.59 -1.87 -3.56
C PRO A 96 2.88 -1.72 -2.06
N ASP A 97 4.10 -1.32 -1.70
CA ASP A 97 4.46 -1.09 -0.30
C ASP A 97 3.64 0.03 0.32
N VAL A 98 3.50 1.15 -0.40
CA VAL A 98 2.62 2.28 -0.02
C VAL A 98 1.93 2.83 -1.25
N PHE A 99 0.63 3.10 -1.16
CA PHE A 99 -0.08 3.82 -2.20
C PHE A 99 -1.16 4.75 -1.66
N VAL A 100 -1.42 5.81 -2.43
CA VAL A 100 -2.40 6.84 -2.09
C VAL A 100 -3.42 6.97 -3.20
N VAL A 101 -4.69 6.95 -2.82
CA VAL A 101 -5.83 7.16 -3.72
C VAL A 101 -6.62 8.37 -3.24
N ARG A 102 -6.73 9.39 -4.10
CA ARG A 102 -7.53 10.58 -3.85
C ARG A 102 -8.85 10.51 -4.60
N GLY A 103 -9.92 10.98 -3.99
CA GLY A 103 -11.26 10.95 -4.56
C GLY A 103 -12.04 9.68 -4.22
N ILE A 104 -11.60 8.93 -3.21
CA ILE A 104 -12.28 7.72 -2.76
C ILE A 104 -12.48 7.75 -1.24
N ALA A 105 -13.59 7.16 -0.78
CA ALA A 105 -13.90 7.12 0.64
C ALA A 105 -12.85 6.33 1.44
N LYS A 106 -12.46 6.89 2.57
CA LYS A 106 -11.52 6.31 3.52
C LYS A 106 -12.23 5.24 4.37
N HIS A 107 -12.06 3.97 3.98
CA HIS A 107 -12.50 2.82 4.77
C HIS A 107 -11.51 1.67 4.61
N GLU A 108 -11.56 0.71 5.52
CA GLU A 108 -10.70 -0.47 5.48
C GLU A 108 -11.02 -1.34 4.27
N ARG A 109 -9.97 -1.83 3.60
CA ARG A 109 -10.04 -2.76 2.47
C ARG A 109 -9.05 -3.89 2.70
N ARG A 110 -9.48 -5.12 2.44
CA ARG A 110 -8.61 -6.31 2.49
C ARG A 110 -7.78 -6.45 1.21
N ILE A 111 -8.32 -5.98 0.10
CA ILE A 111 -7.69 -5.88 -1.22
C ILE A 111 -8.14 -4.59 -1.87
N TYR A 112 -7.39 -4.09 -2.85
CA TYR A 112 -7.80 -2.97 -3.70
C TYR A 112 -8.11 -3.47 -5.11
N ASN A 113 -9.37 -3.50 -5.51
CA ASN A 113 -9.80 -4.07 -6.80
C ASN A 113 -10.24 -2.97 -7.75
N LEU A 114 -9.45 -2.72 -8.81
CA LEU A 114 -9.74 -1.68 -9.80
C LEU A 114 -11.04 -1.92 -10.58
N ASP A 115 -11.49 -3.16 -10.75
CA ASP A 115 -12.79 -3.45 -11.38
C ASP A 115 -13.97 -2.91 -10.54
N LYS A 116 -13.79 -2.75 -9.22
CA LYS A 116 -14.82 -2.24 -8.30
C LYS A 116 -14.63 -0.77 -7.95
N GLU A 117 -13.40 -0.39 -7.65
CA GLU A 117 -13.08 0.97 -7.18
C GLU A 117 -13.05 1.98 -8.34
N LEU A 118 -12.77 1.53 -9.58
CA LEU A 118 -12.74 2.30 -10.82
C LEU A 118 -11.77 3.50 -10.78
N LEU A 119 -10.87 3.53 -9.82
CA LEU A 119 -9.91 4.61 -9.60
C LEU A 119 -8.56 4.02 -9.22
N ALA A 120 -7.55 4.25 -10.05
CA ALA A 120 -6.18 3.84 -9.78
C ALA A 120 -5.52 4.76 -8.74
N PRO A 121 -4.52 4.27 -7.99
CA PRO A 121 -3.70 5.14 -7.15
C PRO A 121 -3.06 6.27 -7.96
N GLN A 122 -3.02 7.47 -7.38
CA GLN A 122 -2.28 8.58 -7.98
C GLN A 122 -0.80 8.52 -7.63
N VAL A 123 -0.48 7.99 -6.45
CA VAL A 123 0.89 7.87 -5.96
C VAL A 123 1.15 6.45 -5.49
N VAL A 124 2.32 5.93 -5.85
CA VAL A 124 2.88 4.69 -5.32
C VAL A 124 4.30 4.97 -4.83
N ILE A 125 4.65 4.45 -3.66
CA ILE A 125 6.01 4.46 -3.10
C ILE A 125 6.42 3.01 -2.86
N GLU A 126 7.52 2.57 -3.46
CA GLU A 126 8.12 1.26 -3.22
C GLU A 126 9.40 1.41 -2.42
N LEU A 127 9.60 0.51 -1.49
CA LEU A 127 10.85 0.39 -0.74
C LEU A 127 11.69 -0.71 -1.40
N THR A 128 12.72 -0.31 -2.11
CA THR A 128 13.54 -1.25 -2.87
C THR A 128 14.70 -1.81 -2.04
N SER A 129 15.13 -3.00 -2.40
CA SER A 129 16.28 -3.69 -1.82
C SER A 129 17.06 -4.41 -2.92
N ALA A 130 18.23 -4.96 -2.58
CA ALA A 130 19.03 -5.74 -3.53
C ALA A 130 18.25 -6.93 -4.14
N SER A 131 17.27 -7.49 -3.43
CA SER A 131 16.46 -8.61 -3.91
C SER A 131 15.26 -8.22 -4.77
N THR A 132 14.73 -7.01 -4.62
CA THR A 132 13.50 -6.54 -5.31
C THR A 132 13.76 -5.50 -6.39
N ASN A 133 14.95 -4.92 -6.47
CA ASN A 133 15.27 -3.78 -7.33
C ASN A 133 14.86 -3.96 -8.80
N VAL A 134 15.11 -5.14 -9.40
CA VAL A 134 14.75 -5.39 -10.81
C VAL A 134 13.24 -5.38 -10.98
N GLU A 135 12.49 -5.96 -10.05
CA GLU A 135 11.03 -5.98 -10.07
C GLU A 135 10.47 -4.56 -9.92
N ASP A 136 10.97 -3.79 -8.95
CA ASP A 136 10.53 -2.42 -8.68
C ASP A 136 10.88 -1.47 -9.84
N PHE A 137 12.12 -1.52 -10.33
CA PHE A 137 12.57 -0.63 -11.41
C PHE A 137 11.97 -0.93 -12.78
N VAL A 138 11.62 -2.17 -13.08
CA VAL A 138 11.19 -2.58 -14.42
C VAL A 138 9.74 -3.01 -14.43
N THR A 139 9.42 -4.07 -13.69
CA THR A 139 8.10 -4.71 -13.79
C THR A 139 7.00 -3.85 -13.15
N LYS A 140 7.18 -3.45 -11.90
CA LYS A 140 6.18 -2.63 -11.19
C LYS A 140 6.05 -1.25 -11.82
N ARG A 141 7.18 -0.62 -12.21
CA ARG A 141 7.16 0.66 -12.93
C ARG A 141 6.33 0.59 -14.20
N TYR A 142 6.47 -0.49 -15.00
CA TYR A 142 5.65 -0.70 -16.19
C TYR A 142 4.16 -0.86 -15.84
N ILE A 143 3.85 -1.68 -14.84
CA ILE A 143 2.48 -1.89 -14.36
C ILE A 143 1.86 -0.55 -13.93
N TYR A 144 2.53 0.21 -13.05
CA TYR A 144 2.01 1.48 -12.54
C TYR A 144 1.82 2.52 -13.64
N LYS A 145 2.73 2.55 -14.62
CA LYS A 145 2.56 3.38 -15.81
C LYS A 145 1.28 3.02 -16.58
N LYS A 146 1.02 1.74 -16.81
CA LYS A 146 -0.18 1.26 -17.51
C LYS A 146 -1.46 1.53 -16.74
N LEU A 147 -1.40 1.51 -15.41
CA LEU A 147 -2.53 1.86 -14.54
C LEU A 147 -2.78 3.37 -14.45
N GLY A 148 -1.88 4.20 -14.98
CA GLY A 148 -2.00 5.66 -14.92
C GLY A 148 -1.64 6.24 -13.55
N VAL A 149 -0.81 5.55 -12.77
CA VAL A 149 -0.22 6.10 -11.53
C VAL A 149 0.61 7.33 -11.90
N ARG A 150 0.23 8.49 -11.37
CA ARG A 150 0.83 9.77 -11.79
C ARG A 150 2.22 9.99 -11.26
N GLU A 151 2.48 9.55 -10.02
CA GLU A 151 3.78 9.70 -9.39
C GLU A 151 4.21 8.38 -8.78
N TYR A 152 5.43 7.97 -9.11
CA TYR A 152 6.05 6.75 -8.64
C TYR A 152 7.36 7.07 -7.95
N PHE A 153 7.49 6.69 -6.68
CA PHE A 153 8.69 6.91 -5.89
C PHE A 153 9.33 5.58 -5.52
N LEU A 154 10.67 5.59 -5.51
CA LEU A 154 11.50 4.50 -5.04
C LEU A 154 12.32 4.98 -3.85
N PHE A 155 12.27 4.26 -2.76
CA PHE A 155 13.07 4.50 -1.58
C PHE A 155 13.95 3.30 -1.28
N ASP A 156 15.26 3.51 -1.25
CA ASP A 156 16.29 2.52 -0.93
C ASP A 156 16.88 2.84 0.45
N PRO A 157 16.31 2.30 1.53
CA PRO A 157 16.74 2.64 2.89
C PRO A 157 18.17 2.18 3.22
N TYR A 158 18.73 1.24 2.44
CA TYR A 158 20.09 0.76 2.61
C TYR A 158 21.11 1.42 1.67
N CYS A 159 20.67 2.20 0.67
CA CYS A 159 21.51 2.77 -0.38
C CYS A 159 22.34 1.69 -1.13
N GLU A 160 21.77 0.51 -1.34
CA GLU A 160 22.46 -0.63 -1.96
C GLU A 160 22.21 -0.74 -3.46
N THR A 161 21.10 -0.18 -3.94
CA THR A 161 20.60 -0.40 -5.31
C THR A 161 20.57 0.87 -6.15
N MET A 162 20.54 2.03 -5.51
CA MET A 162 20.45 3.33 -6.17
C MET A 162 21.61 4.25 -5.78
N GLN A 163 21.95 5.19 -6.68
CA GLN A 163 22.94 6.25 -6.38
C GLN A 163 22.43 7.25 -5.33
N SER A 164 21.12 7.44 -5.24
CA SER A 164 20.44 8.21 -4.22
C SER A 164 19.40 7.32 -3.57
N ALA A 165 19.28 7.36 -2.26
CA ALA A 165 18.28 6.57 -1.54
C ALA A 165 16.82 6.90 -1.92
N LEU A 166 16.58 8.04 -2.57
CA LEU A 166 15.25 8.44 -3.04
C LEU A 166 15.30 8.80 -4.52
N ALA A 167 14.38 8.22 -5.30
CA ALA A 167 14.12 8.57 -6.68
C ALA A 167 12.62 8.76 -6.88
N GLY A 168 12.24 9.70 -7.75
CA GLY A 168 10.84 9.96 -8.10
C GLY A 168 10.66 10.06 -9.60
N TYR A 169 9.48 9.66 -10.04
CA TYR A 169 9.08 9.69 -11.44
C TYR A 169 7.66 10.26 -11.54
N ARG A 170 7.45 11.12 -12.53
CA ARG A 170 6.12 11.67 -12.86
C ARG A 170 5.69 11.17 -14.22
N LEU A 171 4.43 10.74 -14.34
CA LEU A 171 3.85 10.30 -15.59
C LEU A 171 3.55 11.51 -16.48
N GLU A 172 4.28 11.64 -17.58
CA GLU A 172 4.15 12.70 -18.58
C GLU A 172 4.15 12.10 -19.95
N ASN A 173 3.17 12.46 -20.79
CA ASN A 173 3.05 11.97 -22.17
C ASN A 173 3.16 10.43 -22.28
N ASP A 174 2.46 9.71 -21.40
CA ASP A 174 2.42 8.26 -21.31
C ASP A 174 3.76 7.58 -20.94
N ASP A 175 4.72 8.33 -20.41
CA ASP A 175 5.95 7.76 -19.85
C ASP A 175 6.39 8.44 -18.54
N TYR A 176 7.22 7.75 -17.76
CA TYR A 176 7.75 8.28 -16.52
C TYR A 176 9.00 9.12 -16.75
N SER A 177 8.88 10.42 -16.52
CA SER A 177 9.99 11.38 -16.46
C SER A 177 10.59 11.42 -15.06
N PRO A 178 11.94 11.38 -14.91
CA PRO A 178 12.55 11.45 -13.59
C PRO A 178 12.39 12.84 -12.97
N MET A 179 12.06 12.88 -11.70
CA MET A 179 12.10 14.07 -10.88
C MET A 179 13.55 14.36 -10.46
N LEU A 180 13.98 15.59 -10.55
CA LEU A 180 15.36 15.98 -10.28
C LEU A 180 15.48 16.80 -8.99
N GLY A 181 16.57 16.56 -8.24
CA GLY A 181 16.91 17.31 -7.02
C GLY A 181 16.95 16.44 -5.78
N ALA A 182 17.45 17.03 -4.69
CA ALA A 182 17.50 16.39 -3.37
C ALA A 182 16.15 16.46 -2.62
N ARG A 183 15.22 17.24 -3.14
CA ARG A 183 13.85 17.44 -2.65
C ARG A 183 12.90 17.16 -3.79
N LEU A 184 12.07 16.14 -3.66
CA LEU A 184 11.13 15.73 -4.69
C LEU A 184 9.73 16.22 -4.33
N HIS A 185 9.25 17.21 -5.07
CA HIS A 185 7.90 17.76 -4.85
C HIS A 185 6.85 16.83 -5.49
N SER A 186 5.97 16.28 -4.65
CA SER A 186 4.79 15.54 -5.12
C SER A 186 3.61 16.49 -5.30
N GLU A 187 3.13 16.64 -6.51
CA GLU A 187 1.92 17.41 -6.82
C GLU A 187 0.67 16.69 -6.32
N GLU A 188 0.67 15.38 -6.42
CA GLU A 188 -0.48 14.55 -6.01
C GLU A 188 -0.63 14.51 -4.49
N LEU A 189 0.47 14.52 -3.72
CA LEU A 189 0.42 14.57 -2.27
C LEU A 189 0.34 16.00 -1.72
N GLY A 190 0.84 16.99 -2.48
CA GLY A 190 0.96 18.38 -2.03
C GLY A 190 2.05 18.56 -0.97
N LEU A 191 3.10 17.74 -1.01
CA LEU A 191 4.22 17.77 -0.08
C LEU A 191 5.55 17.44 -0.77
N ASP A 192 6.64 17.66 -0.07
CA ASP A 192 7.98 17.30 -0.53
C ASP A 192 8.48 16.02 0.16
N LEU A 193 9.05 15.12 -0.61
CA LEU A 193 9.81 13.99 -0.09
C LEU A 193 11.28 14.39 -0.01
N VAL A 194 11.88 14.23 1.16
CA VAL A 194 13.29 14.56 1.43
C VAL A 194 13.93 13.46 2.28
N LEU A 195 15.24 13.26 2.10
CA LEU A 195 16.04 12.40 2.96
C LEU A 195 16.58 13.23 4.14
N GLU A 196 16.48 12.69 5.35
CA GLU A 196 17.07 13.24 6.56
C GLU A 196 18.16 12.32 7.12
#